data_5db0b1fe57031576e9256eb777460a25
#
_entry.id   5db0b1fe57031576e9256eb777460a25
#
_cell.length_a   1.000
_cell.length_b   1.000
_cell.length_c   1.000
_cell.angle_alpha   90.00
_cell.angle_beta   90.00
_cell.angle_gamma   90.00
#
_symmetry.space_group_name_H-M   'P 1'
#
loop_
_entity.id
_entity.type
_entity.pdbx_description
1 polymer ?
#
loop_
_entity_poly.entity_id
_entity_poly.type
_entity_poly.pdbx_seq_one_letter_code
_entity_poly.pdbx_strand_id
1 'polypeptide(L)'
;MMEASFLTRHPRLKDIGGFVVFVVCVIVGTLLINTFVFRSFSVTGPSMEQTLYTGDRLIVNRLPVTMAHLQNNSYTPKRGQIIVFKNPLYSPGSEDMNLVKRVIAFAGERVTVKDGTLTVYNKEHPQGFHPDDSWDGPGSPTSGDTEVTVPEGSIFVAGDHRQGSYSLDSRNGLGTVPLYDVIGPVSLRLWPLTKVQGFQI
;
A
#
# COMPACT_ATOMS: atom_id res chain seq x y z
N MET A 1 59.10 -13.42 -12.81
CA MET A 1 58.89 -13.00 -11.43
C MET A 1 57.58 -12.23 -11.38
N MET A 2 56.57 -12.81 -10.78
CA MET A 2 55.30 -12.07 -10.60
C MET A 2 55.48 -11.10 -9.42
N GLU A 3 55.42 -9.83 -9.67
CA GLU A 3 55.44 -8.83 -8.61
C GLU A 3 54.25 -9.03 -7.66
N ALA A 4 54.56 -9.18 -6.38
CA ALA A 4 53.52 -9.27 -5.36
C ALA A 4 52.70 -7.97 -5.37
N SER A 5 51.39 -8.06 -5.58
CA SER A 5 50.45 -6.93 -5.60
C SER A 5 50.69 -6.04 -4.37
N PHE A 6 50.61 -4.71 -4.55
CA PHE A 6 50.77 -3.71 -3.50
C PHE A 6 49.95 -4.02 -2.24
N LEU A 7 48.75 -4.60 -2.42
CA LEU A 7 47.84 -5.02 -1.34
C LEU A 7 48.39 -6.20 -0.49
N THR A 8 49.23 -7.04 -1.05
CA THR A 8 49.84 -8.15 -0.28
C THR A 8 50.95 -7.66 0.66
N ARG A 9 51.54 -6.51 0.38
CA ARG A 9 52.56 -5.85 1.22
C ARG A 9 51.97 -5.06 2.39
N HIS A 10 50.65 -4.74 2.34
CA HIS A 10 49.98 -3.93 3.36
C HIS A 10 48.70 -4.62 3.85
N PRO A 11 48.80 -5.66 4.71
CA PRO A 11 47.64 -6.44 5.16
C PRO A 11 46.55 -5.57 5.82
N ARG A 12 46.92 -4.56 6.60
CA ARG A 12 45.96 -3.62 7.24
C ARG A 12 45.16 -2.83 6.21
N LEU A 13 45.76 -2.40 5.11
CA LEU A 13 45.04 -1.68 4.04
C LEU A 13 44.05 -2.60 3.32
N LYS A 14 44.40 -3.88 3.14
CA LYS A 14 43.51 -4.90 2.59
C LYS A 14 42.30 -5.13 3.51
N ASP A 15 42.52 -5.24 4.82
CA ASP A 15 41.46 -5.46 5.80
C ASP A 15 40.49 -4.23 5.88
N ILE A 16 41.06 -3.02 5.91
CA ILE A 16 40.29 -1.78 5.86
C ILE A 16 39.50 -1.69 4.55
N GLY A 17 40.13 -2.00 3.42
CA GLY A 17 39.45 -2.02 2.12
C GLY A 17 38.28 -2.99 2.08
N GLY A 18 38.51 -4.22 2.60
CA GLY A 18 37.45 -5.23 2.72
C GLY A 18 36.28 -4.78 3.60
N PHE A 19 36.57 -4.16 4.73
CA PHE A 19 35.54 -3.60 5.61
C PHE A 19 34.74 -2.47 4.95
N VAL A 20 35.40 -1.56 4.25
CA VAL A 20 34.73 -0.48 3.51
C VAL A 20 33.81 -1.04 2.43
N VAL A 21 34.28 -2.03 1.64
CA VAL A 21 33.44 -2.70 0.63
C VAL A 21 32.24 -3.37 1.28
N PHE A 22 32.42 -4.05 2.39
CA PHE A 22 31.32 -4.67 3.13
C PHE A 22 30.27 -3.65 3.56
N VAL A 23 30.69 -2.53 4.18
CA VAL A 23 29.79 -1.46 4.60
C VAL A 23 29.02 -0.85 3.41
N VAL A 24 29.71 -0.60 2.29
CA VAL A 24 29.08 -0.11 1.06
C VAL A 24 28.03 -1.10 0.54
N CYS A 25 28.37 -2.39 0.51
CA CYS A 25 27.41 -3.43 0.08
C CYS A 25 26.17 -3.49 0.97
N VAL A 26 26.34 -3.35 2.30
CA VAL A 26 25.22 -3.31 3.26
C VAL A 26 24.33 -2.09 3.00
N ILE A 27 24.93 -0.91 2.83
CA ILE A 27 24.18 0.33 2.55
C ILE A 27 23.42 0.20 1.24
N VAL A 28 24.10 -0.19 0.16
CA VAL A 28 23.48 -0.34 -1.16
C VAL A 28 22.38 -1.41 -1.13
N GLY A 29 22.65 -2.57 -0.51
CA GLY A 29 21.66 -3.63 -0.36
C GLY A 29 20.41 -3.16 0.39
N THR A 30 20.59 -2.44 1.50
CA THR A 30 19.48 -1.87 2.26
C THR A 30 18.66 -0.86 1.44
N LEU A 31 19.32 0.02 0.70
CA LEU A 31 18.64 0.99 -0.18
C LEU A 31 17.85 0.27 -1.28
N LEU A 32 18.41 -0.75 -1.91
CA LEU A 32 17.74 -1.54 -2.94
C LEU A 32 16.50 -2.27 -2.38
N ILE A 33 16.63 -2.92 -1.22
CA ILE A 33 15.52 -3.60 -0.56
C ILE A 33 14.40 -2.62 -0.24
N ASN A 34 14.71 -1.48 0.40
CA ASN A 34 13.71 -0.47 0.74
C ASN A 34 13.05 0.18 -0.49
N THR A 35 13.77 0.29 -1.60
CA THR A 35 13.24 0.93 -2.81
C THR A 35 12.39 -0.02 -3.63
N PHE A 36 12.78 -1.29 -3.77
CA PHE A 36 12.21 -2.21 -4.75
C PHE A 36 11.44 -3.38 -4.14
N VAL A 37 11.72 -3.76 -2.89
CA VAL A 37 11.19 -5.00 -2.30
C VAL A 37 10.16 -4.72 -1.21
N PHE A 38 10.56 -4.04 -0.14
CA PHE A 38 9.69 -3.75 1.00
C PHE A 38 9.88 -2.32 1.49
N ARG A 39 8.78 -1.71 1.91
CA ARG A 39 8.81 -0.40 2.56
C ARG A 39 7.99 -0.42 3.84
N SER A 40 8.50 0.21 4.90
CA SER A 40 7.79 0.34 6.16
C SER A 40 7.05 1.66 6.25
N PHE A 41 5.82 1.62 6.77
CA PHE A 41 4.99 2.79 7.06
C PHE A 41 4.44 2.72 8.47
N SER A 42 4.25 3.88 9.10
CA SER A 42 3.50 4.01 10.34
C SER A 42 2.08 4.48 10.01
N VAL A 43 1.10 3.89 10.66
CA VAL A 43 -0.30 4.30 10.54
C VAL A 43 -0.54 5.52 11.41
N THR A 44 -1.21 6.52 10.85
CA THR A 44 -1.69 7.71 11.56
C THR A 44 -3.15 7.95 11.21
N GLY A 45 -3.96 8.26 12.20
CA GLY A 45 -5.39 8.50 12.04
C GLY A 45 -6.26 7.23 12.14
N PRO A 46 -7.57 7.42 12.32
CA PRO A 46 -8.52 6.35 12.63
C PRO A 46 -9.13 5.68 11.38
N SER A 47 -8.76 6.09 10.17
CA SER A 47 -9.49 5.74 8.94
C SER A 47 -9.56 4.24 8.60
N MET A 48 -8.66 3.44 9.18
CA MET A 48 -8.59 1.99 9.00
C MET A 48 -8.93 1.21 10.29
N GLU A 49 -9.42 1.88 11.33
CA GLU A 49 -9.99 1.21 12.50
C GLU A 49 -11.21 0.40 12.02
N GLN A 50 -11.27 -0.68 12.45
CA GLN A 50 -11.04 -1.78 13.29
C GLN A 50 -9.86 -2.68 12.87
N THR A 51 -9.34 -2.54 11.66
CA THR A 51 -8.27 -3.39 11.13
C THR A 51 -6.89 -2.88 11.53
N LEU A 52 -6.63 -1.57 11.34
CA LEU A 52 -5.36 -0.93 11.65
C LEU A 52 -5.58 0.28 12.55
N TYR A 53 -4.67 0.49 13.50
CA TYR A 53 -4.74 1.57 14.47
C TYR A 53 -3.55 2.50 14.38
N THR A 54 -3.73 3.74 14.84
CA THR A 54 -2.62 4.70 14.96
C THR A 54 -1.48 4.10 15.77
N GLY A 55 -0.25 4.21 15.23
CA GLY A 55 0.96 3.62 15.81
C GLY A 55 1.32 2.24 15.29
N ASP A 56 0.42 1.57 14.54
CA ASP A 56 0.75 0.32 13.86
C ASP A 56 1.88 0.55 12.85
N ARG A 57 2.84 -0.38 12.77
CA ARG A 57 3.88 -0.39 11.75
C ARG A 57 3.62 -1.46 10.71
N LEU A 58 3.51 -1.03 9.49
CA LEU A 58 3.19 -1.88 8.34
C LEU A 58 4.42 -2.14 7.50
N ILE A 59 4.49 -3.35 6.95
CA ILE A 59 5.41 -3.72 5.87
C ILE A 59 4.60 -3.85 4.59
N VAL A 60 4.97 -3.05 3.60
CA VAL A 60 4.35 -3.00 2.28
C VAL A 60 5.25 -3.72 1.28
N ASN A 61 4.68 -4.68 0.57
CA ASN A 61 5.38 -5.40 -0.48
C ASN A 61 5.39 -4.58 -1.77
N ARG A 62 6.56 -4.19 -2.24
CA ARG A 62 6.73 -3.42 -3.48
C ARG A 62 7.05 -4.28 -4.69
N LEU A 63 7.38 -5.55 -4.51
CA LEU A 63 7.76 -6.44 -5.62
C LEU A 63 6.72 -6.47 -6.74
N PRO A 64 5.40 -6.62 -6.48
CA PRO A 64 4.41 -6.65 -7.55
C PRO A 64 4.37 -5.34 -8.35
N VAL A 65 4.50 -4.19 -7.66
CA VAL A 65 4.55 -2.87 -8.30
C VAL A 65 5.82 -2.70 -9.10
N THR A 66 6.96 -3.08 -8.53
CA THR A 66 8.27 -3.02 -9.22
C THR A 66 8.27 -3.89 -10.48
N MET A 67 7.73 -5.11 -10.39
CA MET A 67 7.63 -6.01 -11.54
C MET A 67 6.71 -5.47 -12.63
N ALA A 68 5.55 -4.90 -12.25
CA ALA A 68 4.65 -4.26 -13.20
C ALA A 68 5.33 -3.09 -13.94
N HIS A 69 6.03 -2.22 -13.21
CA HIS A 69 6.76 -1.09 -13.80
C HIS A 69 7.88 -1.52 -14.76
N LEU A 70 8.59 -2.63 -14.45
CA LEU A 70 9.60 -3.19 -15.37
C LEU A 70 8.98 -3.69 -16.68
N GLN A 71 7.68 -4.01 -16.67
CA GLN A 71 6.91 -4.45 -17.84
C GLN A 71 6.14 -3.28 -18.49
N ASN A 72 6.44 -2.02 -18.12
CA ASN A 72 5.71 -0.82 -18.57
C ASN A 72 4.20 -0.90 -18.30
N ASN A 73 3.81 -1.49 -17.18
CA ASN A 73 2.42 -1.69 -16.78
C ASN A 73 2.17 -1.15 -15.36
N SER A 74 0.89 -0.93 -15.01
CA SER A 74 0.49 -0.57 -13.66
C SER A 74 0.09 -1.83 -12.87
N TYR A 75 0.48 -1.88 -11.61
CA TYR A 75 0.05 -2.95 -10.71
C TYR A 75 -1.44 -2.79 -10.39
N THR A 76 -2.22 -3.83 -10.63
CA THR A 76 -3.62 -3.90 -10.21
C THR A 76 -3.72 -4.74 -8.94
N PRO A 77 -4.12 -4.15 -7.80
CA PRO A 77 -4.31 -4.89 -6.56
C PRO A 77 -5.54 -5.80 -6.64
N LYS A 78 -5.69 -6.70 -5.68
CA LYS A 78 -6.88 -7.55 -5.53
C LYS A 78 -7.98 -6.81 -4.76
N ARG A 79 -9.25 -7.17 -5.00
CA ARG A 79 -10.38 -6.68 -4.19
C ARG A 79 -10.21 -7.14 -2.73
N GLY A 80 -10.52 -6.25 -1.79
CA GLY A 80 -10.35 -6.50 -0.35
C GLY A 80 -8.92 -6.30 0.15
N GLN A 81 -7.94 -6.16 -0.73
CA GLN A 81 -6.55 -5.95 -0.36
C GLN A 81 -6.35 -4.57 0.27
N ILE A 82 -5.59 -4.51 1.35
CA ILE A 82 -5.18 -3.23 1.96
C ILE A 82 -3.93 -2.77 1.22
N ILE A 83 -3.95 -1.54 0.72
CA ILE A 83 -2.86 -0.95 -0.04
C ILE A 83 -2.39 0.37 0.57
N VAL A 84 -1.13 0.69 0.36
CA VAL A 84 -0.59 2.04 0.55
C VAL A 84 -0.40 2.67 -0.82
N PHE A 85 -0.81 3.93 -0.95
CA PHE A 85 -0.70 4.70 -2.20
C PHE A 85 -0.37 6.16 -1.91
N LYS A 86 0.14 6.88 -2.89
CA LYS A 86 0.35 8.32 -2.81
C LYS A 86 -1.01 9.02 -2.81
N ASN A 87 -1.18 9.98 -1.94
CA ASN A 87 -2.40 10.79 -1.90
C ASN A 87 -2.52 11.64 -3.18
N PRO A 88 -3.52 11.42 -4.05
CA PRO A 88 -3.69 12.21 -5.27
C PRO A 88 -3.94 13.71 -4.99
N LEU A 89 -4.41 14.04 -3.78
CA LEU A 89 -4.68 15.41 -3.34
C LEU A 89 -3.50 16.04 -2.57
N TYR A 90 -2.37 15.32 -2.48
CA TYR A 90 -1.21 15.82 -1.74
C TYR A 90 -0.69 17.12 -2.35
N SER A 91 -0.49 18.11 -1.50
CA SER A 91 0.24 19.32 -1.83
C SER A 91 1.38 19.52 -0.83
N PRO A 92 2.51 20.14 -1.26
CA PRO A 92 3.63 20.40 -0.36
C PRO A 92 3.19 21.17 0.87
N GLY A 93 3.47 20.60 2.06
CA GLY A 93 3.04 21.16 3.36
C GLY A 93 1.81 20.48 3.97
N SER A 94 1.13 19.58 3.27
CA SER A 94 0.11 18.72 3.89
C SER A 94 0.74 17.52 4.59
N GLU A 95 0.10 17.03 5.67
CA GLU A 95 0.65 15.92 6.47
C GLU A 95 0.52 14.55 5.76
N ASP A 96 -0.50 14.37 4.91
CA ASP A 96 -0.90 13.08 4.36
C ASP A 96 -0.33 12.83 2.94
N MET A 97 0.98 12.63 2.83
CA MET A 97 1.63 12.27 1.56
C MET A 97 1.20 10.87 1.08
N ASN A 98 1.01 9.92 1.99
CA ASN A 98 0.64 8.55 1.67
C ASN A 98 -0.57 8.14 2.50
N LEU A 99 -1.50 7.43 1.87
CA LEU A 99 -2.70 6.92 2.49
C LEU A 99 -2.71 5.39 2.48
N VAL A 100 -3.37 4.81 3.47
CA VAL A 100 -3.67 3.37 3.54
C VAL A 100 -5.18 3.18 3.50
N LYS A 101 -5.67 2.35 2.54
CA LYS A 101 -7.10 2.05 2.35
C LYS A 101 -7.28 0.63 1.83
N ARG A 102 -8.52 0.15 1.86
CA ARG A 102 -8.93 -1.12 1.26
C ARG A 102 -9.47 -0.92 -0.14
N VAL A 103 -9.07 -1.80 -1.05
CA VAL A 103 -9.55 -1.82 -2.45
C VAL A 103 -10.97 -2.39 -2.50
N ILE A 104 -11.87 -1.61 -3.07
CA ILE A 104 -13.30 -1.94 -3.14
C ILE A 104 -13.73 -2.29 -4.57
N ALA A 105 -13.34 -1.48 -5.57
CA ALA A 105 -13.79 -1.67 -6.94
C ALA A 105 -12.73 -1.25 -7.95
N PHE A 106 -12.91 -1.72 -9.18
CA PHE A 106 -12.00 -1.56 -10.31
C PHE A 106 -12.63 -0.76 -11.44
N ALA A 107 -11.80 -0.39 -12.42
CA ALA A 107 -12.23 0.29 -13.63
C ALA A 107 -13.45 -0.38 -14.29
N GLY A 108 -14.42 0.45 -14.70
CA GLY A 108 -15.67 0.02 -15.32
C GLY A 108 -16.75 -0.47 -14.34
N GLU A 109 -16.42 -0.64 -13.06
CA GLU A 109 -17.41 -0.99 -12.04
C GLU A 109 -18.12 0.26 -11.49
N ARG A 110 -19.39 0.11 -11.18
CA ARG A 110 -20.18 1.13 -10.51
C ARG A 110 -20.30 0.81 -9.03
N VAL A 111 -19.97 1.77 -8.19
CA VAL A 111 -20.09 1.69 -6.72
C VAL A 111 -21.21 2.59 -6.24
N THR A 112 -22.07 2.08 -5.40
CA THR A 112 -23.07 2.88 -4.69
C THR A 112 -22.94 2.67 -3.18
N VAL A 113 -23.15 3.73 -2.43
CA VAL A 113 -23.44 3.67 -1.00
C VAL A 113 -24.85 4.24 -0.82
N LYS A 114 -25.75 3.43 -0.32
CA LYS A 114 -27.14 3.81 -0.08
C LYS A 114 -27.67 3.07 1.15
N ASP A 115 -28.40 3.77 2.00
CA ASP A 115 -29.01 3.22 3.21
C ASP A 115 -28.02 2.43 4.09
N GLY A 116 -26.77 2.92 4.18
CA GLY A 116 -25.71 2.30 4.96
C GLY A 116 -25.03 1.11 4.28
N THR A 117 -25.39 0.78 3.04
CA THR A 117 -24.90 -0.40 2.32
C THR A 117 -24.01 0.01 1.14
N LEU A 118 -22.79 -0.52 1.09
CA LEU A 118 -21.89 -0.36 -0.03
C LEU A 118 -22.09 -1.53 -1.01
N THR A 119 -22.43 -1.20 -2.26
CA THR A 119 -22.71 -2.19 -3.31
C THR A 119 -21.86 -1.89 -4.55
N VAL A 120 -21.30 -2.94 -5.14
CA VAL A 120 -20.54 -2.89 -6.38
C VAL A 120 -21.30 -3.62 -7.48
N TYR A 121 -21.41 -2.99 -8.65
CA TYR A 121 -22.06 -3.55 -9.84
C TYR A 121 -21.04 -3.71 -10.95
N ASN A 122 -21.05 -4.87 -11.60
CA ASN A 122 -20.24 -5.15 -12.77
C ASN A 122 -20.98 -6.09 -13.75
N LYS A 123 -20.31 -6.50 -14.83
CA LYS A 123 -20.90 -7.37 -15.85
C LYS A 123 -21.32 -8.75 -15.31
N GLU A 124 -20.56 -9.27 -14.35
CA GLU A 124 -20.80 -10.57 -13.73
C GLU A 124 -21.93 -10.50 -12.68
N HIS A 125 -22.03 -9.35 -12.02
CA HIS A 125 -23.03 -9.07 -10.98
C HIS A 125 -23.83 -7.79 -11.31
N PRO A 126 -24.75 -7.87 -12.29
CA PRO A 126 -25.56 -6.71 -12.70
C PRO A 126 -26.57 -6.28 -11.62
N GLN A 127 -26.92 -7.16 -10.70
CA GLN A 127 -27.76 -6.87 -9.53
C GLN A 127 -26.98 -6.30 -8.35
N GLY A 128 -25.66 -6.24 -8.47
CA GLY A 128 -24.75 -5.83 -7.41
C GLY A 128 -24.35 -6.93 -6.44
N PHE A 129 -23.27 -6.69 -5.74
CA PHE A 129 -22.78 -7.52 -4.63
C PHE A 129 -22.17 -6.65 -3.56
N HIS A 130 -22.03 -7.19 -2.35
CA HIS A 130 -21.43 -6.49 -1.22
C HIS A 130 -19.97 -6.98 -1.06
N PRO A 131 -18.97 -6.18 -1.43
CA PRO A 131 -17.58 -6.59 -1.34
C PRO A 131 -17.15 -6.90 0.10
N ASP A 132 -17.78 -6.25 1.08
CA ASP A 132 -17.46 -6.43 2.51
C ASP A 132 -17.81 -7.82 3.04
N ASP A 133 -18.67 -8.59 2.36
CA ASP A 133 -19.02 -9.96 2.73
C ASP A 133 -17.87 -10.95 2.48
N SER A 134 -16.87 -10.59 1.68
CA SER A 134 -15.75 -11.47 1.29
C SER A 134 -14.56 -11.44 2.26
N TRP A 135 -14.59 -10.60 3.27
CA TRP A 135 -13.63 -10.53 4.39
C TRP A 135 -14.40 -10.18 5.67
N ASP A 136 -13.74 -10.28 6.82
CA ASP A 136 -14.29 -9.74 8.09
C ASP A 136 -14.39 -8.21 7.95
N GLY A 137 -15.43 -7.79 7.24
CA GLY A 137 -15.69 -6.41 6.87
C GLY A 137 -15.99 -5.53 8.09
N PRO A 138 -16.07 -4.24 7.91
CA PRO A 138 -16.44 -3.33 8.98
C PRO A 138 -17.85 -3.69 9.46
N GLY A 139 -17.95 -4.07 10.73
CA GLY A 139 -19.22 -4.47 11.35
C GLY A 139 -20.24 -3.34 11.52
N SER A 140 -20.11 -2.27 10.75
CA SER A 140 -20.89 -1.05 10.86
C SER A 140 -21.39 -0.58 9.50
N PRO A 141 -22.59 0.05 9.43
CA PRO A 141 -23.07 0.64 8.19
C PRO A 141 -22.08 1.66 7.60
N THR A 142 -21.99 1.68 6.28
CA THR A 142 -21.15 2.63 5.54
C THR A 142 -21.88 3.98 5.42
N SER A 143 -21.29 5.06 5.96
CA SER A 143 -21.85 6.41 5.88
C SER A 143 -21.60 7.05 4.52
N GLY A 144 -22.48 8.00 4.19
CA GLY A 144 -22.44 8.81 2.98
C GLY A 144 -23.25 8.18 1.85
N ASP A 145 -23.90 9.03 1.05
CA ASP A 145 -24.56 8.60 -0.20
C ASP A 145 -23.60 8.88 -1.35
N THR A 146 -23.25 7.86 -2.09
CA THR A 146 -22.26 7.96 -3.17
C THR A 146 -22.68 7.08 -4.34
N GLU A 147 -22.54 7.60 -5.54
CA GLU A 147 -22.62 6.81 -6.77
C GLU A 147 -21.46 7.20 -7.68
N VAL A 148 -20.58 6.26 -7.96
CA VAL A 148 -19.35 6.48 -8.78
C VAL A 148 -19.15 5.30 -9.71
N THR A 149 -18.92 5.60 -11.00
CA THR A 149 -18.35 4.63 -11.93
C THR A 149 -16.84 4.84 -11.96
N VAL A 150 -16.08 3.78 -11.69
CA VAL A 150 -14.61 3.84 -11.59
C VAL A 150 -14.02 4.02 -12.98
N PRO A 151 -13.22 5.10 -13.23
CA PRO A 151 -12.59 5.35 -14.51
C PRO A 151 -11.50 4.31 -14.84
N GLU A 152 -11.17 4.18 -16.12
CA GLU A 152 -10.02 3.38 -16.57
C GLU A 152 -8.73 3.81 -15.88
N GLY A 153 -7.89 2.84 -15.54
CA GLY A 153 -6.62 3.07 -14.86
C GLY A 153 -6.73 3.49 -13.40
N SER A 154 -7.93 3.42 -12.80
CA SER A 154 -8.19 3.82 -11.41
C SER A 154 -8.87 2.71 -10.63
N ILE A 155 -8.88 2.86 -9.31
CA ILE A 155 -9.58 2.00 -8.35
C ILE A 155 -10.39 2.85 -7.37
N PHE A 156 -11.44 2.25 -6.83
CA PHE A 156 -12.20 2.80 -5.72
C PHE A 156 -11.69 2.18 -4.42
N VAL A 157 -11.40 3.02 -3.45
CA VAL A 157 -10.88 2.59 -2.15
C VAL A 157 -11.74 3.15 -1.01
N ALA A 158 -11.82 2.40 0.09
CA ALA A 158 -12.50 2.85 1.30
C ALA A 158 -11.65 2.55 2.54
N GLY A 159 -11.79 3.39 3.56
CA GLY A 159 -11.28 3.07 4.89
C GLY A 159 -12.15 2.01 5.56
N ASP A 160 -11.61 1.25 6.49
CA ASP A 160 -12.39 0.28 7.27
C ASP A 160 -13.23 0.98 8.35
N HIS A 161 -12.84 2.18 8.76
CA HIS A 161 -13.73 3.07 9.54
C HIS A 161 -14.78 3.67 8.60
N ARG A 162 -15.88 2.95 8.41
CA ARG A 162 -16.92 3.29 7.42
C ARG A 162 -17.85 4.42 7.87
N GLN A 163 -17.90 4.74 9.15
CA GLN A 163 -18.81 5.73 9.71
C GLN A 163 -18.28 7.15 9.66
N GLY A 164 -19.17 8.12 9.55
CA GLY A 164 -18.84 9.54 9.58
C GLY A 164 -17.84 9.96 8.53
N SER A 165 -17.07 11.00 8.83
CA SER A 165 -16.00 11.57 7.98
C SER A 165 -14.59 11.18 8.41
N TYR A 166 -14.43 10.12 9.20
CA TYR A 166 -13.13 9.69 9.72
C TYR A 166 -12.16 9.14 8.67
N SER A 167 -12.67 8.85 7.47
CA SER A 167 -11.85 8.33 6.38
C SER A 167 -11.91 9.26 5.17
N LEU A 168 -10.78 9.89 4.83
CA LEU A 168 -10.58 10.48 3.52
C LEU A 168 -10.37 9.34 2.52
N ASP A 169 -11.40 9.01 1.74
CA ASP A 169 -11.41 7.93 0.77
C ASP A 169 -12.30 8.25 -0.44
N SER A 170 -12.51 7.29 -1.33
CA SER A 170 -13.26 7.51 -2.57
C SER A 170 -14.73 7.93 -2.35
N ARG A 171 -15.28 7.71 -1.16
CA ARG A 171 -16.63 8.19 -0.76
C ARG A 171 -16.61 9.64 -0.28
N ASN A 172 -15.51 10.06 0.35
CA ASN A 172 -15.40 11.28 1.14
C ASN A 172 -14.32 12.21 0.59
N GLY A 173 -14.45 12.64 -0.67
CA GLY A 173 -13.66 13.72 -1.25
C GLY A 173 -12.31 13.35 -1.84
N LEU A 174 -11.77 12.12 -1.63
CA LEU A 174 -10.53 11.68 -2.26
C LEU A 174 -10.71 11.43 -3.77
N GLY A 175 -11.91 10.99 -4.18
CA GLY A 175 -12.14 10.47 -5.53
C GLY A 175 -11.51 9.09 -5.77
N THR A 176 -11.46 8.67 -7.03
CA THR A 176 -10.82 7.41 -7.41
C THR A 176 -9.30 7.54 -7.41
N VAL A 177 -8.60 6.46 -7.07
CA VAL A 177 -7.14 6.45 -6.96
C VAL A 177 -6.53 5.87 -8.24
N PRO A 178 -5.65 6.61 -8.93
CA PRO A 178 -4.94 6.10 -10.08
C PRO A 178 -4.03 4.92 -9.72
N LEU A 179 -3.99 3.89 -10.56
CA LEU A 179 -3.16 2.70 -10.32
C LEU A 179 -1.65 3.02 -10.23
N TYR A 180 -1.19 4.07 -10.92
CA TYR A 180 0.22 4.49 -10.86
C TYR A 180 0.63 5.10 -9.52
N ASP A 181 -0.33 5.52 -8.69
CA ASP A 181 -0.06 6.01 -7.33
C ASP A 181 0.06 4.89 -6.30
N VAL A 182 -0.26 3.64 -6.66
CA VAL A 182 -0.15 2.50 -5.75
C VAL A 182 1.31 2.23 -5.43
N ILE A 183 1.66 2.28 -4.15
CA ILE A 183 3.00 1.95 -3.63
C ILE A 183 3.15 0.44 -3.45
N GLY A 184 2.10 -0.21 -2.98
CA GLY A 184 2.03 -1.67 -2.85
C GLY A 184 1.01 -2.15 -1.82
N PRO A 185 0.74 -3.47 -1.82
CA PRO A 185 -0.10 -4.11 -0.82
C PRO A 185 0.59 -4.20 0.54
N VAL A 186 -0.20 -4.04 1.60
CA VAL A 186 0.23 -4.31 2.98
C VAL A 186 0.35 -5.81 3.15
N SER A 187 1.55 -6.29 3.50
CA SER A 187 1.82 -7.71 3.72
C SER A 187 1.78 -8.11 5.19
N LEU A 188 2.22 -7.21 6.06
CA LEU A 188 2.39 -7.51 7.47
C LEU A 188 2.19 -6.26 8.32
N ARG A 189 1.47 -6.39 9.43
CA ARG A 189 1.58 -5.49 10.58
C ARG A 189 2.66 -6.05 11.50
N LEU A 190 3.79 -5.34 11.60
CA LEU A 190 4.95 -5.75 12.39
C LEU A 190 4.88 -5.29 13.84
N TRP A 191 4.26 -4.15 14.09
CA TRP A 191 4.14 -3.55 15.42
C TRP A 191 2.70 -3.11 15.69
N PRO A 192 2.21 -3.24 16.93
CA PRO A 192 2.86 -3.78 18.11
C PRO A 192 3.09 -5.30 18.01
N LEU A 193 4.17 -5.80 18.63
CA LEU A 193 4.55 -7.23 18.57
C LEU A 193 3.46 -8.18 19.09
N THR A 194 2.57 -7.68 19.95
CA THR A 194 1.40 -8.41 20.48
C THR A 194 0.28 -8.58 19.44
N LYS A 195 0.33 -7.86 18.31
CA LYS A 195 -0.68 -7.85 17.25
C LYS A 195 -0.07 -8.09 15.87
N VAL A 196 1.06 -8.81 15.80
CA VAL A 196 1.66 -9.18 14.51
C VAL A 196 0.66 -9.97 13.68
N GLN A 197 0.41 -9.52 12.45
CA GLN A 197 -0.61 -10.09 11.58
C GLN A 197 -0.19 -9.97 10.12
N GLY A 198 -0.25 -11.09 9.38
CA GLY A 198 -0.14 -11.09 7.93
C GLY A 198 -1.45 -10.70 7.27
N PHE A 199 -1.35 -10.01 6.13
CA PHE A 199 -2.48 -9.69 5.26
C PHE A 199 -2.36 -10.46 3.95
N GLN A 200 -3.49 -10.74 3.29
CA GLN A 200 -3.47 -11.42 1.99
C GLN A 200 -2.71 -10.59 0.95
N ILE A 201 -1.76 -11.23 0.29
CA ILE A 201 -0.96 -10.68 -0.79
C ILE A 201 -1.59 -11.06 -2.14
#